data_989a137d249e05b5ec9aaa13fcee697b
#
_entry.id   989a137d249e05b5ec9aaa13fcee697b
#
_cell.length_a   1.000
_cell.length_b   1.000
_cell.length_c   1.000
_cell.angle_alpha   90.00
_cell.angle_beta   90.00
_cell.angle_gamma   90.00
#
_symmetry.space_group_name_H-M   'P 1'
#
loop_
_entity.id
_entity.type
_entity.pdbx_description
1 polymer ?
#
loop_
_entity_poly.entity_id
_entity_poly.type
_entity_poly.pdbx_seq_one_letter_code
_entity_poly.pdbx_strand_id
1 'polypeptide(L)'
;MTNSNKEYTSQLQLIKKHIKDLSFENPQSISLVNMDKSAKNINLDFSVISRAFDKNHVEVTLQIKCNCSHENKILFCLELDYLGFFKKLNIINIDDDTITKEAVEHLFPSAKSIIHDISQNGGFVTISLNKLDLNDMKKVN
;
A
#
# COMPACT_ATOMS: atom_id res chain seq x y z
N MET A 1 -18.58 -31.08 -17.45
CA MET A 1 -17.57 -30.20 -16.79
C MET A 1 -17.82 -28.79 -17.20
N THR A 2 -18.55 -28.07 -16.40
CA THR A 2 -18.76 -26.63 -16.59
C THR A 2 -17.65 -25.91 -15.90
N ASN A 3 -16.64 -25.49 -16.65
CA ASN A 3 -15.72 -24.46 -16.17
C ASN A 3 -16.52 -23.16 -16.03
N SER A 4 -16.99 -22.89 -14.83
CA SER A 4 -17.48 -21.57 -14.51
C SER A 4 -16.26 -20.64 -14.39
N ASN A 5 -15.76 -20.20 -15.54
CA ASN A 5 -14.98 -18.97 -15.56
C ASN A 5 -15.94 -17.88 -15.09
N LYS A 6 -15.94 -17.62 -13.79
CA LYS A 6 -16.43 -16.33 -13.30
C LYS A 6 -15.50 -15.32 -13.94
N GLU A 7 -15.93 -14.75 -15.06
CA GLU A 7 -15.33 -13.55 -15.58
C GLU A 7 -15.40 -12.51 -14.44
N TYR A 8 -14.24 -12.20 -13.89
CA TYR A 8 -14.12 -11.06 -12.98
C TYR A 8 -14.37 -9.80 -13.80
N THR A 9 -15.64 -9.40 -13.84
CA THR A 9 -15.99 -8.10 -14.38
C THR A 9 -15.43 -7.05 -13.45
N SER A 10 -14.45 -6.30 -13.94
CA SER A 10 -13.92 -5.13 -13.24
C SER A 10 -15.04 -4.15 -12.92
N GLN A 11 -15.15 -3.73 -11.66
CA GLN A 11 -16.16 -2.78 -11.19
C GLN A 11 -15.65 -1.33 -11.23
N LEU A 12 -14.34 -1.16 -11.34
CA LEU A 12 -13.68 0.13 -11.31
C LEU A 12 -12.81 0.33 -12.54
N GLN A 13 -12.78 1.56 -13.02
CA GLN A 13 -11.81 2.03 -14.00
C GLN A 13 -10.85 2.99 -13.30
N LEU A 14 -9.57 2.66 -13.31
CA LEU A 14 -8.55 3.57 -12.82
C LEU A 14 -8.40 4.76 -13.77
N ILE A 15 -8.60 5.97 -13.27
CA ILE A 15 -8.44 7.20 -14.03
C ILE A 15 -7.04 7.78 -13.80
N LYS A 16 -6.63 7.84 -12.54
CA LYS A 16 -5.32 8.39 -12.15
C LYS A 16 -4.87 7.75 -10.86
N LYS A 17 -3.56 7.52 -10.75
CA LYS A 17 -2.91 7.14 -9.49
C LYS A 17 -1.64 7.96 -9.29
N HIS A 18 -1.35 8.33 -8.06
CA HIS A 18 -0.17 9.12 -7.74
C HIS A 18 0.17 9.06 -6.26
N ILE A 19 1.40 9.44 -5.93
CA ILE A 19 1.81 9.66 -4.55
C ILE A 19 1.11 10.91 -4.04
N LYS A 20 0.35 10.75 -2.95
CA LYS A 20 -0.26 11.88 -2.24
C LYS A 20 0.69 12.45 -1.20
N ASP A 21 1.37 11.58 -0.46
CA ASP A 21 2.33 11.95 0.56
C ASP A 21 3.37 10.85 0.70
N LEU A 22 4.62 11.25 0.93
CA LEU A 22 5.73 10.32 1.10
C LEU A 22 6.73 10.94 2.06
N SER A 23 7.05 10.22 3.14
CA SER A 23 8.11 10.60 4.04
C SER A 23 9.04 9.41 4.31
N PHE A 24 10.32 9.70 4.38
CA PHE A 24 11.35 8.73 4.72
C PHE A 24 12.38 9.39 5.63
N GLU A 25 12.59 8.80 6.80
CA GLU A 25 13.57 9.24 7.76
C GLU A 25 14.51 8.11 8.13
N ASN A 26 15.79 8.40 8.14
CA ASN A 26 16.86 7.47 8.44
C ASN A 26 17.78 8.06 9.51
N PRO A 27 17.32 8.14 10.79
CA PRO A 27 18.03 8.86 11.85
C PRO A 27 19.34 8.21 12.28
N GLN A 28 19.52 6.91 12.01
CA GLN A 28 20.69 6.12 12.42
C GLN A 28 21.54 5.67 11.23
N SER A 29 21.58 6.47 10.16
CA SER A 29 22.21 6.08 8.88
C SER A 29 23.69 5.66 9.02
N ILE A 30 24.46 6.29 9.91
CA ILE A 30 25.88 5.99 10.15
C ILE A 30 26.02 4.61 10.83
N SER A 31 25.11 4.27 11.73
CA SER A 31 25.14 3.00 12.45
C SER A 31 24.92 1.78 11.55
N LEU A 32 24.34 1.97 10.36
CA LEU A 32 24.08 0.91 9.40
C LEU A 32 25.35 0.31 8.78
N VAL A 33 26.43 1.07 8.75
CA VAL A 33 27.70 0.61 8.16
C VAL A 33 28.26 -0.61 8.89
N ASN A 34 28.02 -0.71 10.19
CA ASN A 34 28.55 -1.75 11.07
C ASN A 34 27.49 -2.77 11.53
N MET A 35 26.27 -2.70 11.00
CA MET A 35 25.18 -3.57 11.42
C MET A 35 25.20 -4.91 10.72
N ASP A 36 25.12 -5.98 11.52
CA ASP A 36 24.82 -7.30 11.03
C ASP A 36 23.39 -7.35 10.47
N LYS A 37 23.23 -7.91 9.27
CA LYS A 37 21.98 -7.92 8.52
C LYS A 37 20.86 -8.78 9.13
N SER A 38 21.12 -9.49 10.21
CA SER A 38 20.31 -10.64 10.62
C SER A 38 19.26 -10.38 11.71
N ALA A 39 19.16 -9.20 12.33
CA ALA A 39 18.30 -9.00 13.49
C ALA A 39 17.55 -7.66 13.48
N LYS A 40 16.78 -7.43 12.42
CA LYS A 40 15.98 -6.20 12.30
C LYS A 40 14.51 -6.50 12.45
N ASN A 41 13.82 -5.76 13.31
CA ASN A 41 12.38 -5.81 13.44
C ASN A 41 11.76 -4.83 12.45
N ILE A 42 10.97 -5.38 11.52
CA ILE A 42 10.24 -4.60 10.54
C ILE A 42 8.77 -4.66 10.91
N ASN A 43 8.16 -3.49 11.15
CA ASN A 43 6.74 -3.35 11.39
C ASN A 43 6.08 -2.69 10.17
N LEU A 44 5.05 -3.33 9.65
CA LEU A 44 4.27 -2.85 8.52
C LEU A 44 2.83 -2.66 8.94
N ASP A 45 2.30 -1.45 8.74
CA ASP A 45 0.90 -1.12 8.95
C ASP A 45 0.29 -0.67 7.62
N PHE A 46 -0.86 -1.25 7.29
CA PHE A 46 -1.62 -0.90 6.09
C PHE A 46 -3.00 -0.40 6.50
N SER A 47 -3.43 0.68 5.87
CA SER A 47 -4.79 1.17 6.00
C SER A 47 -5.31 1.69 4.67
N VAL A 48 -6.61 1.73 4.51
CA VAL A 48 -7.27 2.21 3.30
C VAL A 48 -8.32 3.23 3.66
N ILE A 49 -8.28 4.37 3.00
CA ILE A 49 -9.29 5.42 3.12
C ILE A 49 -10.02 5.52 1.80
N SER A 50 -11.34 5.38 1.83
CA SER A 50 -12.20 5.53 0.67
C SER A 50 -13.10 6.73 0.85
N ARG A 51 -13.18 7.59 -0.18
CA ARG A 51 -14.06 8.77 -0.20
C ARG A 51 -14.86 8.80 -1.48
N ALA A 52 -16.16 8.98 -1.37
CA ALA A 52 -17.00 9.25 -2.51
C ALA A 52 -16.70 10.67 -3.03
N PHE A 53 -16.36 10.78 -4.31
CA PHE A 53 -16.19 12.08 -4.96
C PHE A 53 -17.52 12.58 -5.52
N ASP A 54 -18.22 11.71 -6.23
CA ASP A 54 -19.57 11.89 -6.72
C ASP A 54 -20.27 10.53 -6.84
N LYS A 55 -21.42 10.46 -7.49
CA LYS A 55 -22.16 9.21 -7.65
C LYS A 55 -21.40 8.15 -8.44
N ASN A 56 -20.49 8.57 -9.31
CA ASN A 56 -19.81 7.69 -10.27
C ASN A 56 -18.33 7.52 -9.98
N HIS A 57 -17.75 8.33 -9.08
CA HIS A 57 -16.30 8.35 -8.84
C HIS A 57 -16.00 8.18 -7.36
N VAL A 58 -14.90 7.49 -7.11
CA VAL A 58 -14.37 7.23 -5.76
C VAL A 58 -12.87 7.49 -5.73
N GLU A 59 -12.43 8.08 -4.63
CA GLU A 59 -11.03 8.29 -4.30
C GLU A 59 -10.63 7.27 -3.23
N VAL A 60 -9.59 6.49 -3.49
CA VAL A 60 -9.07 5.49 -2.55
C VAL A 60 -7.60 5.76 -2.29
N THR A 61 -7.25 5.90 -1.03
CA THR A 61 -5.86 6.07 -0.58
C THR A 61 -5.40 4.84 0.16
N LEU A 62 -4.33 4.23 -0.33
CA LEU A 62 -3.61 3.17 0.35
C LEU A 62 -2.51 3.81 1.20
N GLN A 63 -2.59 3.66 2.52
CA GLN A 63 -1.60 4.15 3.47
C GLN A 63 -0.73 3.01 3.94
N ILE A 64 0.58 3.17 3.80
CA ILE A 64 1.56 2.19 4.24
C ILE A 64 2.55 2.88 5.17
N LYS A 65 2.69 2.33 6.38
CA LYS A 65 3.72 2.74 7.35
C LYS A 65 4.67 1.58 7.56
N CYS A 66 5.95 1.83 7.38
CA CYS A 66 6.99 0.85 7.56
C CYS A 66 8.05 1.41 8.50
N ASN A 67 8.25 0.74 9.65
CA ASN A 67 9.26 1.10 10.62
C ASN A 67 10.22 -0.06 10.77
N CYS A 68 11.51 0.24 10.77
CA CYS A 68 12.55 -0.73 11.08
C CYS A 68 13.27 -0.31 12.36
N SER A 69 13.42 -1.26 13.30
CA SER A 69 14.12 -1.02 14.56
C SER A 69 15.12 -2.12 14.86
N HIS A 70 16.14 -1.78 15.65
CA HIS A 70 17.14 -2.70 16.15
C HIS A 70 17.59 -2.23 17.52
N GLU A 71 17.57 -3.11 18.51
CA GLU A 71 17.97 -2.81 19.90
C GLU A 71 17.28 -1.54 20.44
N ASN A 72 15.96 -1.45 20.29
CA ASN A 72 15.11 -0.31 20.69
C ASN A 72 15.43 1.04 20.01
N LYS A 73 16.24 1.02 18.95
CA LYS A 73 16.51 2.19 18.13
C LYS A 73 15.77 2.11 16.81
N ILE A 74 15.13 3.19 16.41
CA ILE A 74 14.49 3.30 15.10
C ILE A 74 15.58 3.54 14.06
N LEU A 75 15.69 2.62 13.10
CA LEU A 75 16.65 2.72 12.01
C LEU A 75 16.07 3.57 10.87
N PHE A 76 14.83 3.32 10.49
CA PHE A 76 14.13 4.16 9.53
C PHE A 76 12.62 4.14 9.77
N CYS A 77 11.98 5.21 9.32
CA CYS A 77 10.52 5.32 9.23
C CYS A 77 10.16 5.71 7.80
N LEU A 78 9.26 4.96 7.20
CA LEU A 78 8.72 5.24 5.88
C LEU A 78 7.19 5.33 5.98
N GLU A 79 6.63 6.41 5.45
CA GLU A 79 5.18 6.57 5.32
C GLU A 79 4.85 6.94 3.87
N LEU A 80 3.91 6.19 3.29
CA LEU A 80 3.45 6.40 1.93
C LEU A 80 1.93 6.44 1.91
N ASP A 81 1.39 7.51 1.36
CA ASP A 81 -0.01 7.63 0.96
C ASP A 81 -0.07 7.61 -0.56
N TYR A 82 -0.62 6.52 -1.10
CA TYR A 82 -0.75 6.31 -2.52
C TYR A 82 -2.22 6.36 -2.92
N LEU A 83 -2.57 7.32 -3.75
CA LEU A 83 -3.96 7.64 -4.08
C LEU A 83 -4.32 7.17 -5.47
N GLY A 84 -5.51 6.58 -5.58
CA GLY A 84 -6.14 6.26 -6.85
C GLY A 84 -7.50 6.96 -6.99
N PHE A 85 -7.76 7.48 -8.16
CA PHE A 85 -9.05 8.04 -8.55
C PHE A 85 -9.70 7.12 -9.56
N PHE A 86 -10.91 6.64 -9.24
CA PHE A 86 -11.59 5.57 -9.98
C PHE A 86 -12.98 5.99 -10.40
N LYS A 87 -13.39 5.52 -11.57
CA LYS A 87 -14.77 5.57 -12.03
C LYS A 87 -15.46 4.23 -11.74
N LYS A 88 -16.65 4.28 -11.18
CA LYS A 88 -17.50 3.11 -11.00
C LYS A 88 -18.11 2.72 -12.35
N LEU A 89 -17.89 1.49 -12.78
CA LEU A 89 -18.40 1.00 -14.07
C LEU A 89 -19.85 0.51 -13.95
N ASN A 90 -20.24 0.07 -12.76
CA ASN A 90 -21.60 -0.36 -12.47
C ASN A 90 -22.17 0.45 -11.31
N ILE A 91 -23.28 1.16 -11.56
CA ILE A 91 -23.91 2.04 -10.56
C ILE A 91 -24.77 1.24 -9.57
N ILE A 92 -25.08 -0.04 -9.87
CA ILE A 92 -26.03 -0.84 -9.10
C ILE A 92 -25.27 -1.57 -7.98
N ASN A 93 -25.43 -1.07 -6.74
CA ASN A 93 -25.14 -1.76 -5.48
C ASN A 93 -23.78 -2.47 -5.43
N ILE A 94 -22.69 -1.74 -5.71
CA ILE A 94 -21.37 -2.25 -5.43
C ILE A 94 -21.11 -2.02 -3.93
N ASP A 95 -20.86 -3.12 -3.23
CA ASP A 95 -20.42 -3.14 -1.85
C ASP A 95 -19.09 -2.38 -1.69
N ASP A 96 -18.98 -1.55 -0.66
CA ASP A 96 -17.76 -0.80 -0.34
C ASP A 96 -16.53 -1.70 -0.17
N ASP A 97 -16.72 -2.90 0.34
CA ASP A 97 -15.63 -3.88 0.47
C ASP A 97 -15.10 -4.34 -0.88
N THR A 98 -15.97 -4.55 -1.85
CA THR A 98 -15.60 -4.93 -3.21
C THR A 98 -14.84 -3.81 -3.90
N ILE A 99 -15.30 -2.57 -3.75
CA ILE A 99 -14.62 -1.37 -4.27
C ILE A 99 -13.22 -1.24 -3.67
N THR A 100 -13.12 -1.37 -2.35
CA THR A 100 -11.85 -1.25 -1.65
C THR A 100 -10.85 -2.31 -2.10
N LYS A 101 -11.28 -3.56 -2.21
CA LYS A 101 -10.43 -4.67 -2.68
C LYS A 101 -9.89 -4.43 -4.09
N GLU A 102 -10.76 -4.08 -5.00
CA GLU A 102 -10.36 -3.84 -6.39
C GLU A 102 -9.45 -2.62 -6.52
N ALA A 103 -9.74 -1.54 -5.79
CA ALA A 103 -8.89 -0.35 -5.76
C ALA A 103 -7.48 -0.68 -5.25
N VAL A 104 -7.36 -1.44 -4.18
CA VAL A 104 -6.07 -1.86 -3.62
C VAL A 104 -5.29 -2.72 -4.62
N GLU A 105 -5.95 -3.61 -5.34
CA GLU A 105 -5.31 -4.42 -6.38
C GLU A 105 -4.70 -3.55 -7.48
N HIS A 106 -5.33 -2.42 -7.81
CA HIS A 106 -4.78 -1.44 -8.75
C HIS A 106 -3.60 -0.64 -8.19
N LEU A 107 -3.62 -0.33 -6.89
CA LEU A 107 -2.65 0.57 -6.27
C LEU A 107 -1.41 -0.14 -5.73
N PHE A 108 -1.58 -1.37 -5.25
CA PHE A 108 -0.55 -2.10 -4.52
C PHE A 108 0.74 -2.33 -5.31
N PRO A 109 0.73 -2.73 -6.59
CA PRO A 109 1.97 -2.95 -7.34
C PRO A 109 2.86 -1.71 -7.42
N SER A 110 2.27 -0.53 -7.62
CA SER A 110 3.02 0.73 -7.66
C SER A 110 3.53 1.13 -6.28
N ALA A 111 2.71 1.00 -5.25
CA ALA A 111 3.11 1.28 -3.87
C ALA A 111 4.26 0.36 -3.43
N LYS A 112 4.18 -0.92 -3.75
CA LYS A 112 5.23 -1.90 -3.51
C LYS A 112 6.55 -1.50 -4.16
N SER A 113 6.52 -1.08 -5.41
CA SER A 113 7.69 -0.63 -6.16
C SER A 113 8.34 0.60 -5.51
N ILE A 114 7.55 1.55 -5.07
CA ILE A 114 8.03 2.77 -4.39
C ILE A 114 8.73 2.41 -3.08
N ILE A 115 8.14 1.56 -2.26
CA ILE A 115 8.74 1.14 -0.98
C ILE A 115 10.04 0.37 -1.21
N HIS A 116 10.06 -0.51 -2.19
CA HIS A 116 11.26 -1.23 -2.59
C HIS A 116 12.40 -0.26 -2.95
N ASP A 117 12.14 0.69 -3.82
CA ASP A 117 13.13 1.63 -4.31
C ASP A 117 13.67 2.55 -3.20
N ILE A 118 12.80 3.02 -2.32
CA ILE A 118 13.19 3.88 -1.20
C ILE A 118 14.01 3.11 -0.17
N SER A 119 13.62 1.91 0.18
CA SER A 119 14.39 1.10 1.13
C SER A 119 15.77 0.78 0.59
N GLN A 120 15.88 0.46 -0.69
CA GLN A 120 17.16 0.21 -1.36
C GLN A 120 18.02 1.46 -1.39
N ASN A 121 17.47 2.60 -1.77
CA ASN A 121 18.19 3.89 -1.80
C ASN A 121 18.54 4.39 -0.38
N GLY A 122 17.79 3.98 0.63
CA GLY A 122 18.08 4.26 2.04
C GLY A 122 19.19 3.41 2.63
N GLY A 123 19.75 2.48 1.86
CA GLY A 123 20.84 1.60 2.32
C GLY A 123 20.39 0.39 3.13
N PHE A 124 19.10 0.08 3.09
CA PHE A 124 18.53 -1.05 3.81
C PHE A 124 18.40 -2.27 2.92
N VAL A 125 18.27 -3.45 3.54
CA VAL A 125 17.86 -4.65 2.83
C VAL A 125 16.48 -4.41 2.23
N THR A 126 16.34 -4.74 0.97
CA THR A 126 15.11 -4.57 0.23
C THR A 126 13.91 -5.17 0.98
N ILE A 127 12.93 -4.35 1.28
CA ILE A 127 11.68 -4.81 1.88
C ILE A 127 10.84 -5.44 0.78
N SER A 128 10.67 -6.75 0.86
CA SER A 128 9.82 -7.48 -0.06
C SER A 128 8.42 -7.60 0.52
N LEU A 129 7.47 -6.86 -0.06
CA LEU A 129 6.05 -6.97 0.25
C LEU A 129 5.44 -8.04 -0.67
N ASN A 130 5.35 -9.29 -0.20
CA ASN A 130 4.97 -10.40 -1.07
C ASN A 130 3.48 -10.46 -1.37
N LYS A 131 2.64 -10.48 -0.40
CA LYS A 131 1.17 -10.42 -0.58
C LYS A 131 0.56 -9.62 0.52
N LEU A 132 -0.20 -8.62 0.12
CA LEU A 132 -1.07 -7.93 1.04
C LEU A 132 -2.26 -8.82 1.34
N ASP A 133 -2.42 -9.25 2.58
CA ASP A 133 -3.67 -9.83 3.01
C ASP A 133 -4.62 -8.68 3.34
N LEU A 134 -5.68 -8.55 2.54
CA LEU A 134 -6.69 -7.52 2.70
C LEU A 134 -7.43 -7.61 4.04
N ASN A 135 -7.40 -8.78 4.69
CA ASN A 135 -7.98 -8.97 6.02
C ASN A 135 -7.14 -8.30 7.11
N ASP A 136 -5.85 -8.07 6.86
CA ASP A 136 -4.95 -7.38 7.80
C ASP A 136 -5.02 -5.86 7.64
N MET A 137 -5.74 -5.36 6.65
CA MET A 137 -5.88 -3.94 6.43
C MET A 137 -6.94 -3.31 7.32
N LYS A 138 -6.55 -2.22 7.97
CA LYS A 138 -7.49 -1.38 8.73
C LYS A 138 -8.20 -0.44 7.77
N LYS A 139 -9.53 -0.48 7.79
CA LYS A 139 -10.34 0.54 7.13
C LYS A 139 -10.44 1.76 8.03
N VAL A 140 -10.06 2.89 7.49
CA VAL A 140 -10.27 4.20 8.11
C VAL A 140 -11.32 4.94 7.29
N ASN A 141 -12.46 5.14 7.89
CA ASN A 141 -13.53 5.96 7.29
C ASN A 141 -13.31 7.44 7.63
#